data_63171996e998122221a1c0d21cdce871
#
_entry.id   63171996e998122221a1c0d21cdce871
#
_cell.length_a   1.000
_cell.length_b   1.000
_cell.length_c   1.000
_cell.angle_alpha   90.00
_cell.angle_beta   90.00
_cell.angle_gamma   90.00
#
_symmetry.space_group_name_H-M   'P 1'
#
loop_
_entity.id
_entity.type
_entity.pdbx_description
1 polymer ?
#
loop_
_entity_poly.entity_id
_entity_poly.type
_entity_poly.pdbx_seq_one_letter_code
_entity_poly.pdbx_strand_id
1 'polypeptide(L)'
;MKDIYILAIESSCDETSIAIVKNGVEVITNIVSSQINVHELFGGVVPEIASRMHIENITIVLDQALKTSGMSMDDIDAIAVTYGPGLIGSLLVGLQAAKTLSFIYNKPLVPVHHIAGHIYANNIGKAMNFPLISLVVSGGHTELVLMKENYSFEYIGGTLDDAVGECYDKVARVIGLAYPGGPKLDALAHT
;
A
#
# COMPACT_ATOMS: atom_id res chain seq x y z
N MET A 1 8.26 -5.86 27.61
CA MET A 1 8.30 -6.69 26.37
C MET A 1 9.39 -6.12 25.49
N LYS A 2 10.08 -6.94 24.70
CA LYS A 2 11.05 -6.48 23.71
C LYS A 2 10.28 -5.74 22.61
N ASP A 3 10.80 -4.60 22.12
CA ASP A 3 10.24 -3.93 20.93
C ASP A 3 10.40 -4.84 19.70
N ILE A 4 9.40 -4.83 18.83
CA ILE A 4 9.36 -5.60 17.59
C ILE A 4 9.37 -4.65 16.41
N TYR A 5 10.34 -4.81 15.51
CA TYR A 5 10.49 -4.01 14.31
C TYR A 5 10.18 -4.85 13.06
N ILE A 6 9.27 -4.38 12.25
CA ILE A 6 8.84 -5.04 11.02
C ILE A 6 9.18 -4.15 9.83
N LEU A 7 9.93 -4.70 8.88
CA LEU A 7 10.13 -4.08 7.56
C LEU A 7 9.01 -4.53 6.65
N ALA A 8 8.21 -3.58 6.14
CA ALA A 8 7.05 -3.83 5.31
C ALA A 8 7.30 -3.35 3.87
N ILE A 9 6.94 -4.18 2.89
CA ILE A 9 7.10 -3.92 1.45
C ILE A 9 5.73 -3.91 0.78
N GLU A 10 5.44 -2.82 0.07
CA GLU A 10 4.23 -2.65 -0.72
C GLU A 10 4.60 -2.31 -2.18
N SER A 11 4.07 -3.08 -3.12
CA SER A 11 4.27 -2.89 -4.56
C SER A 11 3.06 -3.34 -5.39
N SER A 12 1.85 -3.23 -4.83
CA SER A 12 0.65 -3.83 -5.45
C SER A 12 0.13 -3.10 -6.69
N CYS A 13 0.47 -1.83 -6.89
CA CYS A 13 -0.02 -1.02 -8.01
C CYS A 13 1.09 -0.14 -8.61
N ASP A 14 1.12 1.14 -8.30
CA ASP A 14 2.00 2.14 -8.93
C ASP A 14 2.89 2.89 -7.92
N GLU A 15 2.92 2.47 -6.66
CA GLU A 15 3.89 2.93 -5.67
C GLU A 15 4.78 1.79 -5.20
N THR A 16 6.10 2.02 -5.20
CA THR A 16 7.06 1.19 -4.47
C THR A 16 7.24 1.79 -3.09
N SER A 17 6.77 1.11 -2.05
CA SER A 17 6.91 1.62 -0.69
C SER A 17 7.60 0.61 0.23
N ILE A 18 8.49 1.12 1.08
CA ILE A 18 9.09 0.35 2.18
C ILE A 18 9.01 1.17 3.47
N ALA A 19 8.44 0.55 4.49
CA ALA A 19 8.30 1.13 5.82
C ALA A 19 8.95 0.24 6.88
N ILE A 20 9.40 0.85 7.98
CA ILE A 20 9.75 0.15 9.20
C ILE A 20 8.77 0.59 10.28
N VAL A 21 8.08 -0.39 10.86
CA VAL A 21 7.04 -0.16 11.86
C VAL A 21 7.45 -0.84 13.17
N LYS A 22 7.32 -0.11 14.27
CA LYS A 22 7.60 -0.60 15.62
C LYS A 22 6.29 -0.93 16.32
N ASN A 23 6.20 -2.14 16.85
CA ASN A 23 5.07 -2.63 17.68
C ASN A 23 3.69 -2.51 16.98
N GLY A 24 3.67 -2.41 15.64
CA GLY A 24 2.44 -2.31 14.85
C GLY A 24 1.70 -0.97 14.92
N VAL A 25 2.27 0.05 15.57
CA VAL A 25 1.60 1.35 15.79
C VAL A 25 2.49 2.57 15.52
N GLU A 26 3.79 2.42 15.61
CA GLU A 26 4.76 3.52 15.42
C GLU A 26 5.49 3.35 14.10
N VAL A 27 5.39 4.33 13.20
CA VAL A 27 6.13 4.34 11.93
C VAL A 27 7.49 4.99 12.18
N ILE A 28 8.56 4.20 12.08
CA ILE A 28 9.93 4.69 12.19
C ILE A 28 10.36 5.37 10.90
N THR A 29 10.04 4.76 9.76
CA THR A 29 10.26 5.34 8.43
C THR A 29 9.23 4.81 7.45
N ASN A 30 8.92 5.61 6.44
CA ASN A 30 8.13 5.21 5.29
C ASN A 30 8.66 5.94 4.06
N ILE A 31 9.24 5.20 3.13
CA ILE A 31 9.76 5.71 1.87
C ILE A 31 8.84 5.26 0.76
N VAL A 32 8.38 6.20 -0.05
CA VAL A 32 7.47 5.96 -1.17
C VAL A 32 8.08 6.49 -2.45
N SER A 33 8.19 5.65 -3.47
CA SER A 33 8.52 6.01 -4.84
C SER A 33 7.27 5.88 -5.70
N SER A 34 6.60 7.00 -5.97
CA SER A 34 5.39 7.03 -6.78
C SER A 34 5.71 7.11 -8.27
N GLN A 35 4.88 6.45 -9.07
CA GLN A 35 4.98 6.38 -10.53
C GLN A 35 3.91 7.26 -11.21
N ILE A 36 3.19 8.09 -10.46
CA ILE A 36 2.08 8.92 -10.96
C ILE A 36 2.49 9.72 -12.20
N ASN A 37 3.66 10.39 -12.16
CA ASN A 37 4.14 11.22 -13.27
C ASN A 37 4.33 10.44 -14.59
N VAL A 38 4.64 9.14 -14.50
CA VAL A 38 4.78 8.28 -15.68
C VAL A 38 3.41 7.85 -16.17
N HIS A 39 2.55 7.42 -15.27
CA HIS A 39 1.21 6.93 -15.62
C HIS A 39 0.25 8.05 -16.07
N GLU A 40 0.49 9.28 -15.64
CA GLU A 40 -0.24 10.46 -16.14
C GLU A 40 -0.15 10.60 -17.67
N LEU A 41 1.01 10.24 -18.26
CA LEU A 41 1.22 10.29 -19.73
C LEU A 41 0.33 9.31 -20.49
N PHE A 42 -0.15 8.26 -19.81
CA PHE A 42 -1.01 7.21 -20.39
C PHE A 42 -2.48 7.37 -19.96
N GLY A 43 -2.77 8.33 -19.11
CA GLY A 43 -4.13 8.55 -18.57
C GLY A 43 -4.60 7.47 -17.59
N GLY A 44 -3.67 6.76 -16.96
CA GLY A 44 -3.93 5.70 -15.98
C GLY A 44 -2.78 4.70 -15.87
N VAL A 45 -2.87 3.79 -14.90
CA VAL A 45 -1.81 2.82 -14.61
C VAL A 45 -1.68 1.80 -15.75
N VAL A 46 -0.43 1.64 -16.24
CA VAL A 46 -0.06 0.61 -17.22
C VAL A 46 0.69 -0.51 -16.49
N PRO A 47 0.11 -1.71 -16.34
CA PRO A 47 0.66 -2.77 -15.48
C PRO A 47 2.09 -3.19 -15.80
N GLU A 48 2.46 -3.27 -17.08
CA GLU A 48 3.80 -3.64 -17.49
C GLU A 48 4.83 -2.57 -17.12
N ILE A 49 4.49 -1.30 -17.31
CA ILE A 49 5.36 -0.18 -16.92
C ILE A 49 5.52 -0.15 -15.41
N ALA A 50 4.43 -0.31 -14.66
CA ALA A 50 4.46 -0.35 -13.21
C ALA A 50 5.41 -1.44 -12.69
N SER A 51 5.31 -2.66 -13.23
CA SER A 51 6.17 -3.77 -12.84
C SER A 51 7.65 -3.49 -13.08
N ARG A 52 8.01 -2.90 -14.22
CA ARG A 52 9.40 -2.53 -14.55
C ARG A 52 9.94 -1.48 -13.60
N MET A 53 9.15 -0.45 -13.29
CA MET A 53 9.54 0.61 -12.36
C MET A 53 9.74 0.09 -10.93
N HIS A 54 8.94 -0.88 -10.49
CA HIS A 54 9.18 -1.53 -9.20
C HIS A 54 10.55 -2.22 -9.15
N ILE A 55 10.96 -2.92 -10.23
CA ILE A 55 12.28 -3.57 -10.31
C ILE A 55 13.40 -2.53 -10.17
N GLU A 56 13.26 -1.38 -10.82
CA GLU A 56 14.26 -0.31 -10.79
C GLU A 56 14.36 0.35 -9.41
N ASN A 57 13.21 0.49 -8.71
CA ASN A 57 13.12 1.29 -7.50
C ASN A 57 13.27 0.49 -6.19
N ILE A 58 12.94 -0.81 -6.16
CA ILE A 58 12.82 -1.58 -4.92
C ILE A 58 14.08 -1.56 -4.06
N THR A 59 15.26 -1.67 -4.67
CA THR A 59 16.54 -1.64 -3.95
C THR A 59 16.90 -0.24 -3.47
N ILE A 60 16.55 0.78 -4.24
CA ILE A 60 16.79 2.19 -3.90
C ILE A 60 15.93 2.58 -2.70
N VAL A 61 14.64 2.21 -2.73
CA VAL A 61 13.69 2.49 -1.65
C VAL A 61 14.08 1.74 -0.36
N LEU A 62 14.57 0.50 -0.49
CA LEU A 62 15.07 -0.28 0.65
C LEU A 62 16.28 0.41 1.31
N ASP A 63 17.28 0.78 0.50
CA ASP A 63 18.48 1.47 1.00
C ASP A 63 18.13 2.79 1.69
N GLN A 64 17.22 3.57 1.10
CA GLN A 64 16.73 4.81 1.71
C GLN A 64 15.97 4.55 3.01
N ALA A 65 15.14 3.52 3.10
CA ALA A 65 14.41 3.20 4.31
C ALA A 65 15.34 2.86 5.48
N LEU A 66 16.36 2.02 5.23
CA LEU A 66 17.36 1.67 6.22
C LEU A 66 18.21 2.88 6.64
N LYS A 67 18.67 3.69 5.68
CA LYS A 67 19.44 4.91 5.97
C LYS A 67 18.65 5.93 6.77
N THR A 68 17.41 6.18 6.39
CA THR A 68 16.55 7.18 7.06
C THR A 68 16.19 6.76 8.47
N SER A 69 15.96 5.46 8.70
CA SER A 69 15.69 4.94 10.04
C SER A 69 16.93 4.83 10.92
N GLY A 70 18.15 4.85 10.34
CA GLY A 70 19.39 4.54 11.04
C GLY A 70 19.51 3.09 11.47
N MET A 71 18.66 2.19 10.92
CA MET A 71 18.61 0.77 11.27
C MET A 71 19.27 -0.10 10.19
N SER A 72 19.67 -1.28 10.59
CA SER A 72 20.16 -2.33 9.71
C SER A 72 19.17 -3.50 9.65
N MET A 73 19.38 -4.44 8.75
CA MET A 73 18.55 -5.66 8.69
C MET A 73 18.67 -6.55 9.94
N ASP A 74 19.73 -6.39 10.73
CA ASP A 74 19.88 -7.12 12.00
C ASP A 74 18.88 -6.66 13.06
N ASP A 75 18.49 -5.38 13.00
CA ASP A 75 17.51 -4.77 13.92
C ASP A 75 16.05 -5.16 13.59
N ILE A 76 15.80 -5.73 12.42
CA ILE A 76 14.48 -6.12 11.96
C ILE A 76 14.11 -7.50 12.51
N ASP A 77 12.93 -7.65 13.09
CA ASP A 77 12.44 -8.92 13.65
C ASP A 77 11.63 -9.75 12.62
N ALA A 78 10.94 -9.11 11.67
CA ALA A 78 10.17 -9.78 10.63
C ALA A 78 10.06 -8.92 9.36
N ILE A 79 9.77 -9.58 8.22
CA ILE A 79 9.53 -8.91 6.94
C ILE A 79 8.08 -9.14 6.54
N ALA A 80 7.33 -8.07 6.34
CA ALA A 80 5.97 -8.10 5.84
C ALA A 80 5.93 -7.72 4.35
N VAL A 81 5.02 -8.31 3.59
CA VAL A 81 4.86 -7.99 2.17
C VAL A 81 3.41 -8.15 1.73
N THR A 82 2.92 -7.23 0.95
CA THR A 82 1.62 -7.35 0.31
C THR A 82 1.64 -8.47 -0.73
N TYR A 83 0.74 -9.46 -0.55
CA TYR A 83 0.61 -10.59 -1.49
C TYR A 83 -0.57 -10.45 -2.45
N GLY A 84 -1.49 -9.54 -2.19
CA GLY A 84 -2.67 -9.27 -2.99
C GLY A 84 -3.82 -8.63 -2.22
N PRO A 85 -4.86 -8.16 -2.91
CA PRO A 85 -4.95 -7.99 -4.37
C PRO A 85 -4.03 -6.92 -4.93
N GLY A 86 -3.83 -6.92 -6.26
CA GLY A 86 -3.01 -5.95 -6.98
C GLY A 86 -2.58 -6.47 -8.36
N LEU A 87 -1.75 -5.68 -9.04
CA LEU A 87 -1.17 -6.04 -10.33
C LEU A 87 -0.15 -7.17 -10.15
N ILE A 88 -0.37 -8.30 -10.82
CA ILE A 88 0.42 -9.53 -10.62
C ILE A 88 1.92 -9.27 -10.78
N GLY A 89 2.34 -8.58 -11.85
CA GLY A 89 3.76 -8.29 -12.10
C GLY A 89 4.37 -7.41 -11.00
N SER A 90 3.64 -6.41 -10.54
CA SER A 90 4.05 -5.51 -9.47
C SER A 90 4.16 -6.24 -8.12
N LEU A 91 3.15 -7.02 -7.74
CA LEU A 91 3.17 -7.85 -6.54
C LEU A 91 4.37 -8.82 -6.50
N LEU A 92 4.69 -9.43 -7.65
CA LEU A 92 5.82 -10.38 -7.74
C LEU A 92 7.16 -9.70 -7.41
N VAL A 93 7.37 -8.44 -7.75
CA VAL A 93 8.60 -7.73 -7.45
C VAL A 93 8.79 -7.60 -5.93
N GLY A 94 7.80 -7.06 -5.22
CA GLY A 94 7.84 -6.95 -3.76
C GLY A 94 7.96 -8.30 -3.07
N LEU A 95 7.20 -9.29 -3.54
CA LEU A 95 7.23 -10.64 -2.98
C LEU A 95 8.61 -11.30 -3.11
N GLN A 96 9.26 -11.17 -4.27
CA GLN A 96 10.61 -11.72 -4.46
C GLN A 96 11.67 -10.99 -3.62
N ALA A 97 11.58 -9.67 -3.52
CA ALA A 97 12.43 -8.89 -2.64
C ALA A 97 12.28 -9.34 -1.18
N ALA A 98 11.05 -9.43 -0.69
CA ALA A 98 10.74 -9.87 0.67
C ALA A 98 11.25 -11.31 0.96
N LYS A 99 11.02 -12.25 0.04
CA LYS A 99 11.52 -13.63 0.16
C LYS A 99 13.04 -13.68 0.20
N THR A 100 13.71 -12.91 -0.65
CA THR A 100 15.17 -12.83 -0.69
C THR A 100 15.73 -12.32 0.63
N LEU A 101 15.18 -11.21 1.14
CA LEU A 101 15.58 -10.63 2.42
C LEU A 101 15.31 -11.62 3.59
N SER A 102 14.12 -12.23 3.61
CA SER A 102 13.75 -13.24 4.61
C SER A 102 14.74 -14.40 4.63
N PHE A 103 15.12 -14.90 3.46
CA PHE A 103 16.08 -16.00 3.33
C PHE A 103 17.50 -15.61 3.77
N ILE A 104 18.02 -14.48 3.29
CA ILE A 104 19.39 -14.04 3.58
C ILE A 104 19.58 -13.73 5.06
N TYR A 105 18.61 -13.02 5.66
CA TYR A 105 18.70 -12.56 7.05
C TYR A 105 18.01 -13.49 8.04
N ASN A 106 17.50 -14.63 7.59
CA ASN A 106 16.77 -15.61 8.40
C ASN A 106 15.66 -14.95 9.26
N LYS A 107 14.85 -14.09 8.62
CA LYS A 107 13.74 -13.40 9.29
C LYS A 107 12.41 -13.99 8.86
N PRO A 108 11.41 -14.10 9.77
CA PRO A 108 10.04 -14.52 9.38
C PRO A 108 9.45 -13.66 8.27
N LEU A 109 8.77 -14.31 7.33
CA LEU A 109 8.01 -13.63 6.27
C LEU A 109 6.53 -13.62 6.62
N VAL A 110 5.92 -12.43 6.59
CA VAL A 110 4.51 -12.22 6.93
C VAL A 110 3.75 -11.72 5.69
N PRO A 111 2.86 -12.54 5.11
CA PRO A 111 2.01 -12.08 4.01
C PRO A 111 0.90 -11.15 4.53
N VAL A 112 0.70 -10.03 3.87
CA VAL A 112 -0.32 -9.03 4.21
C VAL A 112 -1.29 -8.85 3.06
N HIS A 113 -2.59 -8.89 3.35
CA HIS A 113 -3.63 -8.55 2.39
C HIS A 113 -3.70 -7.03 2.21
N HIS A 114 -3.68 -6.55 0.97
CA HIS A 114 -3.65 -5.12 0.63
C HIS A 114 -4.74 -4.31 1.35
N ILE A 115 -6.00 -4.78 1.31
CA ILE A 115 -7.12 -4.10 1.97
C ILE A 115 -6.98 -4.12 3.50
N ALA A 116 -6.47 -5.22 4.06
CA ALA A 116 -6.16 -5.26 5.50
C ALA A 116 -5.10 -4.21 5.86
N GLY A 117 -4.08 -4.03 5.01
CA GLY A 117 -3.08 -2.97 5.16
C GLY A 117 -3.72 -1.57 5.22
N HIS A 118 -4.64 -1.26 4.31
CA HIS A 118 -5.39 0.00 4.33
C HIS A 118 -6.19 0.20 5.61
N ILE A 119 -6.90 -0.84 6.07
CA ILE A 119 -7.69 -0.76 7.32
C ILE A 119 -6.76 -0.54 8.51
N TYR A 120 -5.68 -1.31 8.60
CA TYR A 120 -4.72 -1.21 9.71
C TYR A 120 -3.84 0.05 9.69
N ALA A 121 -3.82 0.82 8.60
CA ALA A 121 -3.22 2.16 8.61
C ALA A 121 -3.86 3.07 9.69
N ASN A 122 -5.12 2.83 10.06
CA ASN A 122 -5.79 3.53 11.16
C ASN A 122 -5.25 3.15 12.56
N ASN A 123 -4.43 2.11 12.66
CA ASN A 123 -3.77 1.71 13.92
C ASN A 123 -2.52 2.54 14.21
N ILE A 124 -2.06 3.33 13.23
CA ILE A 124 -0.86 4.16 13.37
C ILE A 124 -1.13 5.29 14.37
N GLY A 125 -0.28 5.37 15.39
CA GLY A 125 -0.36 6.38 16.45
C GLY A 125 -1.46 6.16 17.49
N LYS A 126 -2.47 5.36 17.19
CA LYS A 126 -3.55 5.03 18.14
C LYS A 126 -4.18 3.68 17.80
N ALA A 127 -4.14 2.78 18.76
CA ALA A 127 -4.74 1.46 18.61
C ALA A 127 -6.24 1.55 18.23
N MET A 128 -6.65 0.73 17.27
CA MET A 128 -8.05 0.58 16.89
C MET A 128 -8.84 -0.10 18.00
N ASN A 129 -10.10 0.32 18.17
CA ASN A 129 -11.04 -0.31 19.09
C ASN A 129 -12.04 -1.17 18.29
N PHE A 130 -12.38 -2.33 18.82
CA PHE A 130 -13.35 -3.24 18.21
C PHE A 130 -14.64 -3.31 19.04
N PRO A 131 -15.82 -3.57 18.44
CA PRO A 131 -16.05 -3.72 17.00
C PRO A 131 -15.93 -2.39 16.23
N LEU A 132 -15.58 -2.46 14.95
CA LEU A 132 -15.56 -1.29 14.06
C LEU A 132 -16.11 -1.65 12.67
N ILE A 133 -16.59 -0.64 11.95
CA ILE A 133 -16.90 -0.73 10.52
C ILE A 133 -15.86 0.14 9.79
N SER A 134 -15.21 -0.44 8.79
CA SER A 134 -14.28 0.26 7.90
C SER A 134 -14.93 0.50 6.56
N LEU A 135 -14.92 1.74 6.09
CA LEU A 135 -15.20 2.09 4.71
C LEU A 135 -13.86 2.22 3.97
N VAL A 136 -13.58 1.27 3.09
CA VAL A 136 -12.42 1.31 2.20
C VAL A 136 -12.84 1.99 0.90
N VAL A 137 -12.19 3.09 0.54
CA VAL A 137 -12.43 3.86 -0.68
C VAL A 137 -11.11 4.14 -1.36
N SER A 138 -10.92 3.61 -2.56
CA SER A 138 -9.70 3.79 -3.35
C SER A 138 -9.99 3.80 -4.85
N GLY A 139 -8.94 3.86 -5.66
CA GLY A 139 -9.04 3.73 -7.12
C GLY A 139 -9.54 2.36 -7.59
N GLY A 140 -9.28 1.31 -6.82
CA GLY A 140 -9.65 -0.08 -7.19
C GLY A 140 -10.71 -0.72 -6.29
N HIS A 141 -11.02 -0.14 -5.12
CA HIS A 141 -11.88 -0.78 -4.13
C HIS A 141 -12.86 0.22 -3.50
N THR A 142 -14.08 -0.24 -3.29
CA THR A 142 -15.10 0.45 -2.48
C THR A 142 -15.87 -0.60 -1.72
N GLU A 143 -15.52 -0.75 -0.43
CA GLU A 143 -16.00 -1.86 0.40
C GLU A 143 -16.34 -1.39 1.81
N LEU A 144 -17.36 -2.02 2.40
CA LEU A 144 -17.68 -1.94 3.83
C LEU A 144 -17.29 -3.25 4.50
N VAL A 145 -16.43 -3.15 5.51
CA VAL A 145 -15.90 -4.30 6.26
C VAL A 145 -16.19 -4.13 7.73
N LEU A 146 -16.90 -5.10 8.33
CA LEU A 146 -17.06 -5.19 9.78
C LEU A 146 -15.91 -5.99 10.39
N MET A 147 -15.29 -5.42 11.41
CA MET A 147 -14.32 -6.12 12.25
C MET A 147 -14.87 -6.20 13.68
N LYS A 148 -15.27 -7.40 14.09
CA LYS A 148 -15.79 -7.66 15.45
C LYS A 148 -14.69 -7.70 16.48
N GLU A 149 -13.52 -8.19 16.05
CA GLU A 149 -12.30 -8.29 16.83
C GLU A 149 -11.06 -8.13 15.93
N ASN A 150 -9.89 -8.09 16.52
CA ASN A 150 -8.65 -7.94 15.79
C ASN A 150 -8.47 -9.06 14.75
N TYR A 151 -8.18 -8.66 13.50
CA TYR A 151 -7.97 -9.56 12.35
C TYR A 151 -9.20 -10.38 11.91
N SER A 152 -10.40 -9.98 12.35
CA SER A 152 -11.67 -10.56 11.91
C SER A 152 -12.31 -9.67 10.85
N PHE A 153 -12.42 -10.14 9.62
CA PHE A 153 -12.95 -9.37 8.49
C PHE A 153 -14.25 -10.01 7.99
N GLU A 154 -15.34 -9.28 8.13
CA GLU A 154 -16.64 -9.65 7.58
C GLU A 154 -17.03 -8.62 6.51
N TYR A 155 -17.07 -9.06 5.25
CA TYR A 155 -17.50 -8.21 4.14
C TYR A 155 -19.00 -7.97 4.25
N ILE A 156 -19.42 -6.71 4.40
CA ILE A 156 -20.83 -6.31 4.51
C ILE A 156 -21.39 -5.98 3.14
N GLY A 157 -20.60 -5.31 2.30
CA GLY A 157 -20.99 -4.91 0.96
C GLY A 157 -19.94 -4.01 0.30
N GLY A 158 -20.16 -3.73 -0.96
CA GLY A 158 -19.26 -2.88 -1.75
C GLY A 158 -19.87 -2.52 -3.08
N THR A 159 -19.10 -1.86 -3.92
CA THR A 159 -19.55 -1.50 -5.26
C THR A 159 -19.80 -2.75 -6.10
N LEU A 160 -20.78 -2.66 -6.98
CA LEU A 160 -21.11 -3.71 -7.97
C LEU A 160 -20.56 -3.35 -9.37
N ASP A 161 -19.95 -2.19 -9.51
CA ASP A 161 -19.37 -1.67 -10.75
C ASP A 161 -18.06 -0.96 -10.44
N ASP A 162 -17.89 0.29 -10.85
CA ASP A 162 -16.67 1.05 -10.59
C ASP A 162 -16.42 1.30 -9.11
N ALA A 163 -15.17 1.24 -8.70
CA ALA A 163 -14.76 1.84 -7.43
C ALA A 163 -14.94 3.36 -7.46
N VAL A 164 -15.13 3.98 -6.29
CA VAL A 164 -15.37 5.43 -6.21
C VAL A 164 -14.23 6.22 -6.87
N GLY A 165 -12.96 5.88 -6.61
CA GLY A 165 -11.82 6.56 -7.22
C GLY A 165 -11.78 6.39 -8.74
N GLU A 166 -12.08 5.19 -9.26
CA GLU A 166 -12.20 4.95 -10.70
C GLU A 166 -13.33 5.79 -11.32
N CYS A 167 -14.46 5.90 -10.63
CA CYS A 167 -15.57 6.75 -11.06
C CYS A 167 -15.13 8.21 -11.15
N TYR A 168 -14.41 8.73 -10.15
CA TYR A 168 -13.85 10.08 -10.19
C TYR A 168 -12.92 10.29 -11.38
N ASP A 169 -12.03 9.35 -11.67
CA ASP A 169 -11.11 9.45 -12.81
C ASP A 169 -11.85 9.42 -14.14
N LYS A 170 -12.90 8.60 -14.27
CA LYS A 170 -13.74 8.55 -15.47
C LYS A 170 -14.50 9.86 -15.69
N VAL A 171 -15.14 10.39 -14.64
CA VAL A 171 -15.87 11.66 -14.72
C VAL A 171 -14.91 12.79 -15.05
N ALA A 172 -13.77 12.89 -14.36
CA ALA A 172 -12.75 13.90 -14.62
C ALA A 172 -12.30 13.90 -16.08
N ARG A 173 -12.07 12.70 -16.65
CA ARG A 173 -11.70 12.54 -18.06
C ARG A 173 -12.78 13.09 -19.01
N VAL A 174 -14.06 12.85 -18.72
CA VAL A 174 -15.18 13.33 -19.55
C VAL A 174 -15.24 14.86 -19.58
N ILE A 175 -14.93 15.54 -18.46
CA ILE A 175 -14.91 17.00 -18.37
C ILE A 175 -13.54 17.62 -18.71
N GLY A 176 -12.59 16.82 -19.21
CA GLY A 176 -11.30 17.31 -19.73
C GLY A 176 -10.21 17.52 -18.67
N LEU A 177 -10.36 16.98 -17.46
CA LEU A 177 -9.31 17.01 -16.45
C LEU A 177 -8.31 15.87 -16.66
N ALA A 178 -7.02 16.15 -16.39
CA ALA A 178 -5.95 15.17 -16.52
C ALA A 178 -5.95 14.18 -15.34
N TYR A 179 -5.42 12.98 -15.56
CA TYR A 179 -5.16 11.97 -14.53
C TYR A 179 -4.07 12.45 -13.53
N PRO A 180 -4.12 12.09 -12.23
CA PRO A 180 -5.27 11.53 -11.53
C PRO A 180 -6.41 12.54 -11.43
N GLY A 181 -7.62 12.08 -11.75
CA GLY A 181 -8.78 12.94 -11.85
C GLY A 181 -9.45 13.29 -10.52
N GLY A 182 -9.39 12.37 -9.54
CA GLY A 182 -10.06 12.53 -8.27
C GLY A 182 -9.73 13.85 -7.54
N PRO A 183 -8.46 14.14 -7.24
CA PRO A 183 -8.07 15.39 -6.57
C PRO A 183 -8.43 16.65 -7.36
N LYS A 184 -8.35 16.58 -8.70
CA LYS A 184 -8.66 17.70 -9.59
C LYS A 184 -10.17 17.98 -9.63
N LEU A 185 -10.97 16.90 -9.66
CA LEU A 185 -12.42 16.99 -9.62
C LEU A 185 -12.92 17.52 -8.26
N ASP A 186 -12.34 17.03 -7.16
CA ASP A 186 -12.66 17.50 -5.82
C ASP A 186 -12.34 19.00 -5.67
N ALA A 187 -11.15 19.43 -6.10
CA ALA A 187 -10.79 20.86 -6.08
C ALA A 187 -11.77 21.72 -6.89
N LEU A 188 -12.20 21.24 -8.08
CA LEU A 188 -13.18 21.94 -8.92
C LEU A 188 -14.56 22.03 -8.26
N ALA A 189 -14.97 20.99 -7.54
CA ALA A 189 -16.27 20.94 -6.87
C ALA A 189 -16.39 21.92 -5.69
N HIS A 190 -15.26 22.43 -5.17
CA HIS A 190 -15.21 23.38 -4.08
C HIS A 190 -15.02 24.85 -4.53
N THR A 191 -15.01 25.10 -5.83
CA THR A 191 -14.92 26.45 -6.42
C THR A 191 -16.30 26.94 -6.86
#